data_7493a4546f836e24c44a5b16d3ce766e
#
_entry.id   7493a4546f836e24c44a5b16d3ce766e
#
_cell.length_a   1.000
_cell.length_b   1.000
_cell.length_c   1.000
_cell.angle_alpha   90.00
_cell.angle_beta   90.00
_cell.angle_gamma   90.00
#
_symmetry.space_group_name_H-M   'P 1'
#
loop_
_entity.id
_entity.type
_entity.pdbx_description
1 polymer ?
#
loop_
_entity_poly.entity_id
_entity_poly.type
_entity_poly.pdbx_seq_one_letter_code
_entity_poly.pdbx_strand_id
1 'polypeptide(L)'
;MEFSHVSVLLKETVEQLNIRPDGIYVDGTLGGGGHAYEVLRRLSPKGRLIGIDQDADAIKAAGERLLEFGSRVTIVRSNYCNMRLELQKLGIDRVDGILLDLGVSSFQLDSAERGFTYREDAPLDMRMDRRQAKTARDIVNEYSEQELFRVIRDYGEDKFAKNIAKHIAAARAIKPIETTGELVEIIRRAIPAKVRMNGGHPAKKTFQAIRIELNGELEVLNQAMDKMIDLLNPGGRLSIITFHSLEDRIVKTALAEFARGCTCPPDFPVCVCGKTPLVRLVNRKPITAGAG
;
A
#
# COMPACT_ATOMS: atom_id res chain seq x y z
N MET A 1 8.94 -26.74 1.74
CA MET A 1 7.97 -26.35 0.70
C MET A 1 8.34 -24.94 0.25
N GLU A 2 8.79 -24.82 -1.00
CA GLU A 2 9.05 -23.52 -1.61
C GLU A 2 7.69 -22.83 -1.84
N PHE A 3 7.34 -21.86 -1.01
CA PHE A 3 6.19 -21.00 -1.25
C PHE A 3 6.54 -20.04 -2.41
N SER A 4 6.22 -20.45 -3.62
CA SER A 4 6.29 -19.54 -4.78
C SER A 4 5.07 -18.62 -4.77
N HIS A 5 5.10 -17.60 -3.93
CA HIS A 5 4.10 -16.55 -3.98
C HIS A 5 4.30 -15.73 -5.26
N VAL A 6 3.35 -15.80 -6.18
CA VAL A 6 3.35 -14.97 -7.38
C VAL A 6 2.83 -13.59 -7.01
N SER A 7 3.61 -12.55 -7.27
CA SER A 7 3.20 -11.15 -7.04
C SER A 7 1.97 -10.82 -7.87
N VAL A 8 1.06 -10.03 -7.30
CA VAL A 8 -0.19 -9.63 -7.94
C VAL A 8 0.10 -8.81 -9.20
N LEU A 9 -0.58 -9.12 -10.31
CA LEU A 9 -0.43 -8.43 -11.60
C LEU A 9 1.04 -8.30 -12.05
N LEU A 10 1.89 -9.29 -11.73
CA LEU A 10 3.33 -9.25 -11.96
C LEU A 10 3.69 -8.89 -13.40
N LYS A 11 3.10 -9.61 -14.35
CA LYS A 11 3.37 -9.43 -15.77
C LYS A 11 2.91 -8.05 -16.25
N GLU A 12 1.67 -7.71 -15.97
CA GLU A 12 1.04 -6.46 -16.38
C GLU A 12 1.80 -5.25 -15.81
N THR A 13 2.18 -5.31 -14.54
CA THR A 13 2.91 -4.23 -13.86
C THR A 13 4.28 -3.99 -14.49
N VAL A 14 5.03 -5.05 -14.72
CA VAL A 14 6.38 -4.96 -15.28
C VAL A 14 6.34 -4.53 -16.76
N GLU A 15 5.34 -4.98 -17.54
CA GLU A 15 5.13 -4.53 -18.92
C GLU A 15 4.79 -3.04 -18.98
N GLN A 16 3.92 -2.55 -18.08
CA GLN A 16 3.53 -1.14 -18.03
C GLN A 16 4.67 -0.20 -17.60
N LEU A 17 5.68 -0.68 -16.90
CA LEU A 17 6.87 0.10 -16.59
C LEU A 17 7.70 0.45 -17.83
N ASN A 18 7.51 -0.24 -18.95
CA ASN A 18 8.23 0.00 -20.20
C ASN A 18 9.74 0.11 -19.99
N ILE A 19 10.33 -0.94 -19.43
CA ILE A 19 11.69 -0.94 -18.89
C ILE A 19 12.72 -0.62 -19.95
N ARG A 20 13.55 0.40 -19.68
CA ARG A 20 14.78 0.73 -20.41
C ARG A 20 15.92 -0.09 -19.80
N PRO A 21 16.69 -0.85 -20.57
CA PRO A 21 17.71 -1.75 -20.01
C PRO A 21 18.74 -1.07 -19.10
N ASP A 22 19.16 0.14 -19.42
CA ASP A 22 20.15 0.91 -18.64
C ASP A 22 19.51 1.86 -17.63
N GLY A 23 18.19 1.79 -17.44
CA GLY A 23 17.43 2.71 -16.59
C GLY A 23 17.59 2.47 -15.10
N ILE A 24 17.11 3.45 -14.33
CA ILE A 24 17.03 3.39 -12.85
C ILE A 24 15.56 3.25 -12.46
N TYR A 25 15.27 2.23 -11.66
CA TYR A 25 13.92 1.92 -11.21
C TYR A 25 13.81 1.90 -9.68
N VAL A 26 12.65 2.25 -9.18
CA VAL A 26 12.35 2.17 -7.74
C VAL A 26 11.15 1.26 -7.53
N ASP A 27 11.31 0.27 -6.66
CA ASP A 27 10.21 -0.46 -6.05
C ASP A 27 10.02 0.11 -4.64
N GLY A 28 8.97 0.92 -4.44
CA GLY A 28 8.71 1.63 -3.18
C GLY A 28 8.04 0.77 -2.12
N THR A 29 7.63 -0.43 -2.48
CA THR A 29 6.96 -1.42 -1.63
C THR A 29 7.56 -2.80 -1.90
N LEU A 30 8.86 -2.92 -1.65
CA LEU A 30 9.70 -4.04 -2.08
C LEU A 30 9.12 -5.41 -1.68
N GLY A 31 8.53 -5.51 -0.47
CA GLY A 31 8.03 -6.78 0.06
C GLY A 31 9.07 -7.89 -0.04
N GLY A 32 8.67 -9.06 -0.52
CA GLY A 32 9.58 -10.17 -0.78
C GLY A 32 10.37 -10.08 -2.10
N GLY A 33 10.35 -8.94 -2.78
CA GLY A 33 11.16 -8.67 -3.97
C GLY A 33 10.66 -9.31 -5.28
N GLY A 34 9.39 -9.74 -5.35
CA GLY A 34 8.89 -10.43 -6.54
C GLY A 34 8.84 -9.56 -7.79
N HIS A 35 8.29 -8.35 -7.70
CA HIS A 35 8.29 -7.36 -8.79
C HIS A 35 9.71 -6.89 -9.10
N ALA A 36 10.50 -6.58 -8.06
CA ALA A 36 11.90 -6.15 -8.18
C ALA A 36 12.75 -7.17 -8.94
N TYR A 37 12.57 -8.47 -8.67
CA TYR A 37 13.25 -9.56 -9.37
C TYR A 37 12.98 -9.52 -10.88
N GLU A 38 11.71 -9.39 -11.27
CA GLU A 38 11.32 -9.34 -12.68
C GLU A 38 11.76 -8.06 -13.39
N VAL A 39 11.85 -6.93 -12.69
CA VAL A 39 12.43 -5.70 -13.21
C VAL A 39 13.94 -5.90 -13.45
N LEU A 40 14.68 -6.40 -12.47
CA LEU A 40 16.13 -6.66 -12.55
C LEU A 40 16.52 -7.62 -13.67
N ARG A 41 15.70 -8.64 -13.95
CA ARG A 41 15.91 -9.56 -15.07
C ARG A 41 15.88 -8.88 -16.44
N ARG A 42 15.20 -7.74 -16.56
CA ARG A 42 15.07 -6.97 -17.80
C ARG A 42 16.09 -5.84 -17.90
N LEU A 43 16.80 -5.55 -16.80
CA LEU A 43 17.85 -4.56 -16.78
C LEU A 43 19.19 -5.13 -17.30
N SER A 44 19.95 -4.30 -17.98
CA SER A 44 21.34 -4.58 -18.34
C SER A 44 22.27 -4.49 -17.11
N PRO A 45 23.55 -4.83 -17.25
CA PRO A 45 24.54 -4.61 -16.19
C PRO A 45 24.69 -3.15 -15.73
N LYS A 46 24.24 -2.17 -16.52
CA LYS A 46 24.27 -0.73 -16.18
C LYS A 46 22.99 -0.27 -15.48
N GLY A 47 21.89 -1.00 -15.67
CA GLY A 47 20.62 -0.68 -15.03
C GLY A 47 20.65 -0.93 -13.52
N ARG A 48 19.88 -0.15 -12.77
CA ARG A 48 19.85 -0.21 -11.30
C ARG A 48 18.41 -0.25 -10.79
N LEU A 49 18.21 -0.92 -9.66
CA LEU A 49 16.96 -0.93 -8.92
C LEU A 49 17.20 -0.53 -7.46
N ILE A 50 16.39 0.37 -6.96
CA ILE A 50 16.33 0.75 -5.56
C ILE A 50 15.05 0.17 -4.98
N GLY A 51 15.16 -0.76 -4.03
CA GLY A 51 14.04 -1.33 -3.30
C GLY A 51 13.87 -0.63 -1.97
N ILE A 52 12.67 -0.16 -1.67
CA ILE A 52 12.35 0.51 -0.40
C ILE A 52 11.26 -0.30 0.31
N ASP A 53 11.49 -0.62 1.57
CA ASP A 53 10.46 -1.17 2.45
C ASP A 53 10.71 -0.71 3.90
N GLN A 54 9.66 -0.62 4.69
CA GLN A 54 9.76 -0.28 6.11
C GLN A 54 9.87 -1.54 6.99
N ASP A 55 9.48 -2.70 6.47
CA ASP A 55 9.46 -3.97 7.16
C ASP A 55 10.81 -4.68 7.06
N ALA A 56 11.45 -4.94 8.21
CA ALA A 56 12.74 -5.62 8.25
C ALA A 56 12.69 -7.06 7.73
N ASP A 57 11.56 -7.74 7.95
CA ASP A 57 11.38 -9.13 7.52
C ASP A 57 11.25 -9.21 6.00
N ALA A 58 10.51 -8.26 5.40
CA ALA A 58 10.41 -8.10 3.95
C ALA A 58 11.78 -7.81 3.33
N ILE A 59 12.54 -6.88 3.90
CA ILE A 59 13.90 -6.54 3.44
C ILE A 59 14.83 -7.75 3.46
N LYS A 60 14.77 -8.56 4.52
CA LYS A 60 15.56 -9.80 4.61
C LYS A 60 15.21 -10.77 3.49
N ALA A 61 13.92 -11.04 3.30
CA ALA A 61 13.46 -11.96 2.26
C ALA A 61 13.83 -11.46 0.85
N ALA A 62 13.65 -10.16 0.59
CA ALA A 62 14.06 -9.55 -0.67
C ALA A 62 15.57 -9.60 -0.88
N GLY A 63 16.36 -9.36 0.17
CA GLY A 63 17.83 -9.46 0.11
C GLY A 63 18.32 -10.84 -0.31
N GLU A 64 17.72 -11.90 0.23
CA GLU A 64 18.00 -13.28 -0.15
C GLU A 64 17.60 -13.55 -1.61
N ARG A 65 16.38 -13.16 -2.01
CA ARG A 65 15.87 -13.35 -3.39
C ARG A 65 16.68 -12.60 -4.46
N LEU A 66 17.14 -11.40 -4.14
CA LEU A 66 17.80 -10.51 -5.10
C LEU A 66 19.31 -10.59 -5.07
N LEU A 67 19.89 -11.51 -4.30
CA LEU A 67 21.33 -11.66 -4.08
C LEU A 67 22.14 -11.81 -5.39
N GLU A 68 21.60 -12.54 -6.36
CA GLU A 68 22.25 -12.80 -7.64
C GLU A 68 22.50 -11.53 -8.48
N PHE A 69 21.75 -10.46 -8.22
CA PHE A 69 21.88 -9.19 -8.97
C PHE A 69 22.99 -8.29 -8.44
N GLY A 70 23.58 -8.60 -7.30
CA GLY A 70 24.74 -7.91 -6.73
C GLY A 70 24.55 -6.40 -6.61
N SER A 71 25.50 -5.63 -7.14
CA SER A 71 25.48 -4.15 -7.03
C SER A 71 24.42 -3.45 -7.86
N ARG A 72 23.66 -4.17 -8.68
CA ARG A 72 22.53 -3.59 -9.44
C ARG A 72 21.31 -3.29 -8.58
N VAL A 73 21.23 -3.85 -7.38
CA VAL A 73 20.15 -3.61 -6.44
C VAL A 73 20.67 -2.94 -5.17
N THR A 74 19.95 -1.92 -4.71
CA THR A 74 20.16 -1.27 -3.40
C THR A 74 18.87 -1.36 -2.63
N ILE A 75 18.92 -1.97 -1.43
CA ILE A 75 17.74 -2.11 -0.57
C ILE A 75 17.86 -1.10 0.58
N VAL A 76 16.79 -0.33 0.79
CA VAL A 76 16.74 0.75 1.79
C VAL A 76 15.56 0.50 2.74
N ARG A 77 15.84 0.51 4.04
CA ARG A 77 14.79 0.43 5.06
C ARG A 77 14.21 1.82 5.33
N SER A 78 13.16 2.17 4.62
CA SER A 78 12.45 3.44 4.75
C SER A 78 11.00 3.29 4.31
N ASN A 79 10.20 4.33 4.50
CA ASN A 79 8.88 4.42 3.90
C ASN A 79 8.99 5.10 2.52
N TYR A 80 8.19 4.68 1.54
CA TYR A 80 8.23 5.24 0.19
C TYR A 80 7.91 6.75 0.13
N CYS A 81 7.24 7.33 1.13
CA CYS A 81 7.07 8.79 1.22
C CYS A 81 8.40 9.55 1.36
N ASN A 82 9.46 8.86 1.79
CA ASN A 82 10.83 9.40 1.90
C ASN A 82 11.68 9.12 0.66
N MET A 83 11.11 8.56 -0.40
CA MET A 83 11.82 8.13 -1.61
C MET A 83 12.78 9.20 -2.15
N ARG A 84 12.35 10.46 -2.22
CA ARG A 84 13.23 11.58 -2.65
C ARG A 84 14.50 11.68 -1.81
N LEU A 85 14.35 11.65 -0.49
CA LEU A 85 15.48 11.75 0.44
C LEU A 85 16.44 10.55 0.29
N GLU A 86 15.89 9.35 0.16
CA GLU A 86 16.71 8.14 0.03
C GLU A 86 17.44 8.10 -1.31
N LEU A 87 16.82 8.53 -2.40
CA LEU A 87 17.48 8.65 -3.70
C LEU A 87 18.60 9.71 -3.70
N GLN A 88 18.37 10.85 -3.05
CA GLN A 88 19.40 11.90 -2.89
C GLN A 88 20.65 11.40 -2.16
N LYS A 89 20.47 10.59 -1.09
CA LYS A 89 21.60 9.96 -0.38
C LYS A 89 22.44 9.05 -1.30
N LEU A 90 21.81 8.49 -2.33
CA LEU A 90 22.45 7.63 -3.33
C LEU A 90 22.99 8.41 -4.56
N GLY A 91 22.87 9.73 -4.55
CA GLY A 91 23.27 10.59 -5.67
C GLY A 91 22.36 10.43 -6.91
N ILE A 92 21.09 10.08 -6.70
CA ILE A 92 20.09 9.87 -7.76
C ILE A 92 19.06 10.98 -7.69
N ASP A 93 18.99 11.81 -8.73
CA ASP A 93 18.03 12.92 -8.80
C ASP A 93 16.70 12.49 -9.45
N ARG A 94 16.77 11.60 -10.46
CA ARG A 94 15.62 11.15 -11.23
C ARG A 94 15.73 9.67 -11.59
N VAL A 95 14.56 9.05 -11.84
CA VAL A 95 14.45 7.63 -12.17
C VAL A 95 13.57 7.41 -13.41
N ASP A 96 13.72 6.26 -14.06
CA ASP A 96 12.98 5.91 -15.28
C ASP A 96 11.65 5.23 -14.98
N GLY A 97 11.47 4.69 -13.77
CA GLY A 97 10.19 4.14 -13.33
C GLY A 97 10.11 3.95 -11.83
N ILE A 98 8.88 4.05 -11.35
CA ILE A 98 8.50 3.82 -9.95
C ILE A 98 7.36 2.83 -9.92
N LEU A 99 7.47 1.84 -9.04
CA LEU A 99 6.45 0.84 -8.75
C LEU A 99 6.01 0.95 -7.29
N LEU A 100 4.70 0.90 -7.06
CA LEU A 100 4.12 0.65 -5.74
C LEU A 100 3.13 -0.52 -5.84
N ASP A 101 3.28 -1.51 -4.96
CA ASP A 101 2.32 -2.58 -4.68
C ASP A 101 1.77 -2.34 -3.27
N LEU A 102 0.63 -1.61 -3.19
CA LEU A 102 0.11 -1.09 -1.92
C LEU A 102 -0.48 -2.21 -1.04
N GLY A 103 -0.66 -1.90 0.23
CA GLY A 103 -1.25 -2.81 1.21
C GLY A 103 -0.21 -3.69 1.92
N VAL A 104 -0.62 -4.87 2.30
CA VAL A 104 0.21 -5.84 3.06
C VAL A 104 0.93 -6.80 2.13
N SER A 105 2.18 -7.09 2.43
CA SER A 105 2.92 -8.13 1.73
C SER A 105 2.37 -9.51 2.09
N SER A 106 2.54 -10.48 1.18
CA SER A 106 2.20 -11.88 1.47
C SER A 106 2.91 -12.39 2.72
N PHE A 107 4.17 -11.99 2.92
CA PHE A 107 4.94 -12.35 4.10
C PHE A 107 4.25 -11.88 5.40
N GLN A 108 3.69 -10.66 5.42
CA GLN A 108 2.94 -10.13 6.56
C GLN A 108 1.63 -10.89 6.79
N LEU A 109 0.96 -11.36 5.73
CA LEU A 109 -0.27 -12.14 5.85
C LEU A 109 -0.02 -13.59 6.29
N ASP A 110 1.10 -14.18 5.86
CA ASP A 110 1.45 -15.57 6.16
C ASP A 110 2.08 -15.73 7.56
N SER A 111 2.57 -14.64 8.15
CA SER A 111 3.12 -14.61 9.51
C SER A 111 2.02 -14.24 10.51
N ALA A 112 1.34 -15.24 11.09
CA ALA A 112 0.20 -15.02 12.00
C ALA A 112 0.52 -14.06 13.15
N GLU A 113 1.74 -14.18 13.73
CA GLU A 113 2.23 -13.36 14.83
C GLU A 113 2.31 -11.84 14.51
N ARG A 114 2.23 -11.47 13.23
CA ARG A 114 2.16 -10.07 12.79
C ARG A 114 0.77 -9.45 12.96
N GLY A 115 -0.26 -10.26 13.19
CA GLY A 115 -1.63 -9.81 13.47
C GLY A 115 -2.39 -9.20 12.29
N PHE A 116 -1.92 -9.33 11.06
CA PHE A 116 -2.62 -8.83 9.86
C PHE A 116 -3.76 -9.74 9.42
N THR A 117 -3.67 -11.04 9.73
CA THR A 117 -4.70 -12.01 9.36
C THR A 117 -5.80 -12.09 10.42
N TYR A 118 -7.03 -12.25 9.96
CA TYR A 118 -8.21 -12.55 10.79
C TYR A 118 -8.58 -14.04 10.75
N ARG A 119 -7.73 -14.89 10.14
CA ARG A 119 -7.98 -16.33 10.00
C ARG A 119 -7.39 -17.14 11.13
N GLU A 120 -6.38 -16.61 11.77
CA GLU A 120 -5.65 -17.25 12.85
C GLU A 120 -5.65 -16.33 14.07
N ASP A 121 -5.63 -16.93 15.26
CA ASP A 121 -5.55 -16.18 16.51
C ASP A 121 -4.12 -15.82 16.83
N ALA A 122 -3.83 -14.54 16.95
CA ALA A 122 -2.49 -14.01 17.14
C ALA A 122 -2.55 -12.63 17.86
N PRO A 123 -1.43 -12.10 18.37
CA PRO A 123 -1.40 -10.77 18.96
C PRO A 123 -1.90 -9.69 18.00
N LEU A 124 -2.65 -8.70 18.51
CA LEU A 124 -3.13 -7.54 17.76
C LEU A 124 -2.00 -6.53 17.51
N ASP A 125 -1.07 -6.86 16.61
CA ASP A 125 0.06 -6.00 16.28
C ASP A 125 -0.24 -5.10 15.06
N MET A 126 -0.32 -5.62 13.86
CA MET A 126 -0.57 -4.96 12.56
C MET A 126 0.43 -3.86 12.18
N ARG A 127 1.59 -3.73 12.85
CA ARG A 127 2.62 -2.76 12.46
C ARG A 127 3.36 -3.22 11.21
N MET A 128 3.38 -2.38 10.18
CA MET A 128 4.26 -2.57 9.02
C MET A 128 5.71 -2.26 9.40
N ASP A 129 5.93 -1.18 10.18
CA ASP A 129 7.22 -0.85 10.77
C ASP A 129 7.22 -1.14 12.28
N ARG A 130 7.94 -2.18 12.69
CA ARG A 130 8.03 -2.57 14.11
C ARG A 130 8.81 -1.58 14.99
N ARG A 131 9.43 -0.54 14.42
CA ARG A 131 10.07 0.55 15.19
C ARG A 131 9.05 1.47 15.83
N GLN A 132 7.83 1.57 15.30
CA GLN A 132 6.77 2.33 15.97
C GLN A 132 6.29 1.61 17.24
N ALA A 133 5.97 2.41 18.27
CA ALA A 133 5.52 1.84 19.54
C ALA A 133 4.06 1.37 19.50
N LYS A 134 3.18 2.13 18.83
CA LYS A 134 1.75 1.89 18.77
C LYS A 134 1.41 0.66 17.93
N THR A 135 0.48 -0.15 18.42
CA THR A 135 -0.02 -1.38 17.78
C THR A 135 -1.52 -1.30 17.51
N ALA A 136 -2.08 -2.27 16.81
CA ALA A 136 -3.54 -2.41 16.64
C ALA A 136 -4.25 -2.61 17.98
N ARG A 137 -3.60 -3.28 18.95
CA ARG A 137 -4.09 -3.44 20.31
C ARG A 137 -4.36 -2.09 20.97
N ASP A 138 -3.47 -1.13 20.81
CA ASP A 138 -3.60 0.20 21.41
C ASP A 138 -4.79 0.96 20.79
N ILE A 139 -4.97 0.89 19.47
CA ILE A 139 -6.15 1.46 18.79
C ILE A 139 -7.43 0.87 19.35
N VAL A 140 -7.52 -0.47 19.44
CA VAL A 140 -8.72 -1.16 19.87
C VAL A 140 -9.05 -0.87 21.34
N ASN A 141 -8.04 -0.77 22.21
CA ASN A 141 -8.24 -0.60 23.65
C ASN A 141 -8.29 0.85 24.11
N GLU A 142 -7.64 1.81 23.43
CA GLU A 142 -7.45 3.17 23.91
C GLU A 142 -8.33 4.21 23.18
N TYR A 143 -8.65 3.99 21.89
CA TYR A 143 -9.50 4.93 21.14
C TYR A 143 -10.89 5.00 21.74
N SER A 144 -11.49 6.19 21.78
CA SER A 144 -12.90 6.34 22.17
C SER A 144 -13.83 5.59 21.20
N GLU A 145 -15.07 5.30 21.63
CA GLU A 145 -16.08 4.69 20.76
C GLU A 145 -16.30 5.52 19.49
N GLN A 146 -16.24 6.86 19.61
CA GLN A 146 -16.40 7.77 18.47
C GLN A 146 -15.22 7.69 17.49
N GLU A 147 -14.00 7.61 17.98
CA GLU A 147 -12.81 7.43 17.14
C GLU A 147 -12.81 6.08 16.44
N LEU A 148 -13.16 5.00 17.15
CA LEU A 148 -13.33 3.67 16.55
C LEU A 148 -14.42 3.69 15.46
N PHE A 149 -15.55 4.34 15.73
CA PHE A 149 -16.61 4.49 14.73
C PHE A 149 -16.10 5.22 13.50
N ARG A 150 -15.38 6.36 13.66
CA ARG A 150 -14.79 7.10 12.57
C ARG A 150 -13.86 6.22 11.73
N VAL A 151 -12.92 5.55 12.38
CA VAL A 151 -11.94 4.68 11.73
C VAL A 151 -12.62 3.58 10.92
N ILE A 152 -13.56 2.85 11.53
CA ILE A 152 -14.23 1.71 10.87
C ILE A 152 -15.15 2.19 9.74
N ARG A 153 -15.83 3.35 9.90
CA ARG A 153 -16.66 3.94 8.86
C ARG A 153 -15.83 4.43 7.68
N ASP A 154 -14.79 5.23 7.96
CA ASP A 154 -14.06 5.97 6.91
C ASP A 154 -13.03 5.09 6.19
N TYR A 155 -12.36 4.19 6.89
CA TYR A 155 -11.33 3.32 6.33
C TYR A 155 -11.79 1.89 6.04
N GLY A 156 -12.84 1.44 6.70
CA GLY A 156 -13.47 0.15 6.42
C GLY A 156 -14.65 0.24 5.45
N GLU A 157 -15.22 1.43 5.25
CA GLU A 157 -16.47 1.62 4.51
C GLU A 157 -17.54 0.61 4.98
N ASP A 158 -17.61 0.38 6.32
CA ASP A 158 -18.49 -0.62 6.92
C ASP A 158 -19.79 0.00 7.42
N LYS A 159 -20.91 -0.48 6.90
CA LYS A 159 -22.25 -0.02 7.32
C LYS A 159 -22.60 -0.34 8.77
N PHE A 160 -21.89 -1.29 9.37
CA PHE A 160 -22.07 -1.67 10.79
C PHE A 160 -21.06 -0.98 11.72
N ALA A 161 -20.27 -0.04 11.23
CA ALA A 161 -19.18 0.62 11.95
C ALA A 161 -19.61 1.11 13.36
N LYS A 162 -20.78 1.73 13.47
CA LYS A 162 -21.31 2.21 14.77
C LYS A 162 -21.53 1.07 15.76
N ASN A 163 -22.12 -0.02 15.30
CA ASN A 163 -22.41 -1.18 16.17
C ASN A 163 -21.12 -1.92 16.53
N ILE A 164 -20.18 -2.05 15.59
CA ILE A 164 -18.87 -2.67 15.85
C ILE A 164 -18.09 -1.86 16.89
N ALA A 165 -18.00 -0.52 16.75
CA ALA A 165 -17.33 0.34 17.71
C ALA A 165 -17.94 0.22 19.12
N LYS A 166 -19.29 0.20 19.24
CA LYS A 166 -19.98 0.00 20.50
C LYS A 166 -19.63 -1.34 21.15
N HIS A 167 -19.60 -2.44 20.37
CA HIS A 167 -19.27 -3.76 20.89
C HIS A 167 -17.80 -3.86 21.33
N ILE A 168 -16.87 -3.24 20.59
CA ILE A 168 -15.46 -3.15 20.99
C ILE A 168 -15.35 -2.39 22.33
N ALA A 169 -15.97 -1.21 22.43
CA ALA A 169 -15.94 -0.40 23.65
C ALA A 169 -16.53 -1.13 24.86
N ALA A 170 -17.64 -1.86 24.68
CA ALA A 170 -18.24 -2.65 25.74
C ALA A 170 -17.37 -3.86 26.15
N ALA A 171 -16.79 -4.56 25.21
CA ALA A 171 -15.95 -5.74 25.48
C ALA A 171 -14.68 -5.36 26.24
N ARG A 172 -13.95 -4.32 25.80
CA ARG A 172 -12.70 -3.90 26.46
C ARG A 172 -12.91 -3.32 27.86
N ALA A 173 -14.11 -2.81 28.17
CA ALA A 173 -14.46 -2.37 29.52
C ALA A 173 -14.49 -3.53 30.53
N ILE A 174 -14.67 -4.78 30.07
CA ILE A 174 -14.65 -5.98 30.90
C ILE A 174 -13.22 -6.55 30.97
N LYS A 175 -12.57 -6.70 29.81
CA LYS A 175 -11.21 -7.22 29.67
C LYS A 175 -10.55 -6.62 28.43
N PRO A 176 -9.29 -6.19 28.49
CA PRO A 176 -8.54 -5.75 27.31
C PRO A 176 -8.59 -6.79 26.19
N ILE A 177 -8.72 -6.33 24.95
CA ILE A 177 -8.72 -7.16 23.76
C ILE A 177 -7.26 -7.32 23.31
N GLU A 178 -6.73 -8.53 23.37
CA GLU A 178 -5.30 -8.81 23.17
C GLU A 178 -5.02 -9.46 21.81
N THR A 179 -5.99 -10.21 21.27
CA THR A 179 -5.73 -11.05 20.09
C THR A 179 -6.69 -10.77 18.94
N THR A 180 -6.27 -11.18 17.75
CA THR A 180 -7.06 -11.10 16.52
C THR A 180 -8.34 -11.92 16.65
N GLY A 181 -8.28 -13.11 17.26
CA GLY A 181 -9.45 -13.98 17.49
C GLY A 181 -10.49 -13.35 18.39
N GLU A 182 -10.07 -12.72 19.52
CA GLU A 182 -10.96 -11.98 20.40
C GLU A 182 -11.68 -10.85 19.64
N LEU A 183 -10.95 -10.08 18.84
CA LEU A 183 -11.51 -9.00 18.03
C LEU A 183 -12.49 -9.53 16.97
N VAL A 184 -12.15 -10.63 16.28
CA VAL A 184 -13.04 -11.28 15.29
C VAL A 184 -14.37 -11.67 15.92
N GLU A 185 -14.36 -12.28 17.11
CA GLU A 185 -15.60 -12.69 17.79
C GLU A 185 -16.47 -11.50 18.21
N ILE A 186 -15.85 -10.39 18.63
CA ILE A 186 -16.57 -9.15 18.96
C ILE A 186 -17.25 -8.59 17.71
N ILE A 187 -16.53 -8.52 16.59
CA ILE A 187 -17.07 -8.04 15.31
C ILE A 187 -18.21 -8.95 14.83
N ARG A 188 -18.06 -10.27 14.94
CA ARG A 188 -19.11 -11.23 14.55
C ARG A 188 -20.39 -11.02 15.32
N ARG A 189 -20.32 -10.73 16.62
CA ARG A 189 -21.50 -10.44 17.47
C ARG A 189 -22.17 -9.11 17.11
N ALA A 190 -21.40 -8.15 16.62
CA ALA A 190 -21.89 -6.82 16.20
C ALA A 190 -22.63 -6.85 14.86
N ILE A 191 -22.47 -7.88 14.04
CA ILE A 191 -23.04 -7.97 12.69
C ILE A 191 -24.17 -9.01 12.68
N PRO A 192 -25.38 -8.68 12.14
CA PRO A 192 -26.49 -9.62 12.06
C PRO A 192 -26.14 -10.92 11.34
N ALA A 193 -26.62 -12.06 11.85
CA ALA A 193 -26.31 -13.39 11.31
C ALA A 193 -26.62 -13.52 9.81
N LYS A 194 -27.76 -12.99 9.36
CA LYS A 194 -28.19 -13.00 7.94
C LYS A 194 -27.17 -12.33 7.01
N VAL A 195 -26.47 -11.29 7.49
CA VAL A 195 -25.48 -10.57 6.69
C VAL A 195 -24.17 -11.35 6.62
N ARG A 196 -23.78 -12.01 7.73
CA ARG A 196 -22.56 -12.82 7.79
C ARG A 196 -22.58 -14.04 6.86
N MET A 197 -23.76 -14.58 6.58
CA MET A 197 -23.93 -15.77 5.71
C MET A 197 -23.78 -15.45 4.22
N ASN A 198 -24.05 -14.20 3.80
CA ASN A 198 -24.13 -13.80 2.39
C ASN A 198 -22.96 -12.90 1.95
N GLY A 199 -21.96 -12.68 2.78
CA GLY A 199 -20.82 -11.79 2.52
C GLY A 199 -19.48 -12.48 2.73
N GLY A 200 -18.39 -11.74 2.44
CA GLY A 200 -17.04 -12.14 2.82
C GLY A 200 -16.84 -12.17 4.35
N HIS A 201 -15.63 -12.46 4.78
CA HIS A 201 -15.34 -12.56 6.23
C HIS A 201 -15.72 -11.26 6.96
N PRO A 202 -16.52 -11.31 8.05
CA PRO A 202 -17.10 -10.13 8.70
C PRO A 202 -16.06 -9.15 9.26
N ALA A 203 -14.88 -9.65 9.66
CA ALA A 203 -13.82 -8.81 10.20
C ALA A 203 -12.96 -8.12 9.12
N LYS A 204 -13.07 -8.48 7.82
CA LYS A 204 -12.21 -7.98 6.76
C LYS A 204 -12.11 -6.43 6.75
N LYS A 205 -13.26 -5.77 6.79
CA LYS A 205 -13.34 -4.31 6.71
C LYS A 205 -12.80 -3.61 7.97
N THR A 206 -13.09 -4.15 9.13
CA THR A 206 -12.59 -3.60 10.40
C THR A 206 -11.10 -3.78 10.54
N PHE A 207 -10.54 -4.93 10.15
CA PHE A 207 -9.09 -5.17 10.12
C PHE A 207 -8.39 -4.23 9.14
N GLN A 208 -8.93 -4.06 7.93
CA GLN A 208 -8.44 -3.05 6.98
C GLN A 208 -8.44 -1.65 7.60
N ALA A 209 -9.52 -1.25 8.26
CA ALA A 209 -9.65 0.08 8.85
C ALA A 209 -8.61 0.35 9.94
N ILE A 210 -8.42 -0.61 10.86
CA ILE A 210 -7.43 -0.51 11.94
C ILE A 210 -6.01 -0.47 11.35
N ARG A 211 -5.73 -1.30 10.35
CA ARG A 211 -4.44 -1.33 9.66
C ARG A 211 -4.12 0.02 9.01
N ILE A 212 -5.06 0.59 8.27
CA ILE A 212 -4.91 1.88 7.60
C ILE A 212 -4.66 2.99 8.62
N GLU A 213 -5.43 3.04 9.70
CA GLU A 213 -5.26 4.02 10.79
C GLU A 213 -3.89 3.88 11.45
N LEU A 214 -3.50 2.66 11.80
CA LEU A 214 -2.23 2.38 12.50
C LEU A 214 -1.00 2.78 11.67
N ASN A 215 -1.00 2.46 10.39
CA ASN A 215 0.15 2.65 9.52
C ASN A 215 0.09 3.96 8.71
N GLY A 216 -0.99 4.75 8.85
CA GLY A 216 -1.16 6.01 8.13
C GLY A 216 -1.19 5.85 6.60
N GLU A 217 -1.64 4.70 6.09
CA GLU A 217 -1.45 4.27 4.70
C GLU A 217 -1.94 5.30 3.68
N LEU A 218 -3.14 5.85 3.88
CA LEU A 218 -3.76 6.81 2.94
C LEU A 218 -3.08 8.19 2.99
N GLU A 219 -2.65 8.62 4.17
CA GLU A 219 -1.93 9.89 4.33
C GLU A 219 -0.56 9.82 3.66
N VAL A 220 0.17 8.74 3.92
CA VAL A 220 1.46 8.44 3.30
C VAL A 220 1.35 8.42 1.78
N LEU A 221 0.32 7.76 1.23
CA LEU A 221 0.07 7.70 -0.21
C LEU A 221 -0.19 9.10 -0.79
N ASN A 222 -1.07 9.88 -0.17
CA ASN A 222 -1.36 11.24 -0.60
C ASN A 222 -0.09 12.11 -0.65
N GLN A 223 0.74 12.07 0.39
CA GLN A 223 1.98 12.84 0.48
C GLN A 223 3.04 12.40 -0.53
N ALA A 224 3.00 11.15 -0.96
CA ALA A 224 3.98 10.59 -1.87
C ALA A 224 3.69 10.90 -3.35
N MET A 225 2.42 11.09 -3.73
CA MET A 225 2.03 11.21 -5.15
C MET A 225 2.78 12.33 -5.89
N ASP A 226 2.77 13.55 -5.37
CA ASP A 226 3.48 14.70 -5.99
C ASP A 226 4.98 14.44 -6.09
N LYS A 227 5.58 13.93 -5.01
CA LYS A 227 7.02 13.66 -4.92
C LYS A 227 7.48 12.63 -5.94
N MET A 228 6.66 11.60 -6.20
CA MET A 228 6.99 10.55 -7.17
C MET A 228 6.98 11.07 -8.62
N ILE A 229 6.01 11.91 -8.97
CA ILE A 229 5.97 12.49 -10.33
C ILE A 229 7.20 13.36 -10.60
N ASP A 230 7.62 14.15 -9.64
CA ASP A 230 8.82 15.00 -9.75
C ASP A 230 10.13 14.20 -9.90
N LEU A 231 10.15 12.96 -9.41
CA LEU A 231 11.33 12.08 -9.49
C LEU A 231 11.46 11.39 -10.85
N LEU A 232 10.41 11.39 -11.69
CA LEU A 232 10.46 10.70 -12.97
C LEU A 232 11.24 11.49 -14.02
N ASN A 233 12.08 10.78 -14.77
CA ASN A 233 12.62 11.27 -16.03
C ASN A 233 11.49 11.51 -17.04
N PRO A 234 11.68 12.41 -18.03
CA PRO A 234 10.76 12.52 -19.16
C PRO A 234 10.54 11.15 -19.84
N GLY A 235 9.28 10.75 -19.96
CA GLY A 235 8.89 9.43 -20.46
C GLY A 235 9.03 8.28 -19.45
N GLY A 236 9.41 8.58 -18.21
CA GLY A 236 9.38 7.61 -17.10
C GLY A 236 7.97 7.14 -16.77
N ARG A 237 7.85 6.04 -16.03
CA ARG A 237 6.58 5.38 -15.72
C ARG A 237 6.36 5.29 -14.22
N LEU A 238 5.11 5.59 -13.81
CA LEU A 238 4.60 5.29 -12.46
C LEU A 238 3.55 4.20 -12.57
N SER A 239 3.77 3.08 -11.90
CA SER A 239 2.84 1.96 -11.82
C SER A 239 2.45 1.75 -10.35
N ILE A 240 1.14 1.78 -10.07
CA ILE A 240 0.62 1.60 -8.71
C ILE A 240 -0.47 0.53 -8.72
N ILE A 241 -0.32 -0.49 -7.88
CA ILE A 241 -1.32 -1.51 -7.62
C ILE A 241 -2.07 -1.11 -6.36
N THR A 242 -3.41 -1.11 -6.43
CA THR A 242 -4.30 -0.77 -5.32
C THR A 242 -5.22 -1.95 -5.01
N PHE A 243 -5.56 -2.17 -3.74
CA PHE A 243 -6.37 -3.31 -3.29
C PHE A 243 -7.75 -2.92 -2.77
N HIS A 244 -7.99 -1.64 -2.53
CA HIS A 244 -9.29 -1.15 -2.09
C HIS A 244 -9.63 0.24 -2.64
N SER A 245 -10.93 0.56 -2.55
CA SER A 245 -11.54 1.78 -3.11
C SER A 245 -10.89 3.09 -2.67
N LEU A 246 -10.38 3.17 -1.44
CA LEU A 246 -9.79 4.40 -0.91
C LEU A 246 -8.44 4.70 -1.55
N GLU A 247 -7.57 3.69 -1.70
CA GLU A 247 -6.30 3.82 -2.44
C GLU A 247 -6.56 4.20 -3.91
N ASP A 248 -7.45 3.45 -4.57
CA ASP A 248 -7.81 3.68 -5.97
C ASP A 248 -8.31 5.11 -6.19
N ARG A 249 -9.13 5.62 -5.28
CA ARG A 249 -9.66 7.00 -5.33
C ARG A 249 -8.53 8.03 -5.24
N ILE A 250 -7.58 7.88 -4.30
CA ILE A 250 -6.44 8.77 -4.14
C ILE A 250 -5.59 8.78 -5.41
N VAL A 251 -5.19 7.60 -5.90
CA VAL A 251 -4.35 7.45 -7.09
C VAL A 251 -5.03 8.05 -8.32
N LYS A 252 -6.28 7.71 -8.57
CA LYS A 252 -7.03 8.24 -9.72
C LYS A 252 -7.19 9.75 -9.67
N THR A 253 -7.52 10.30 -8.50
CA THR A 253 -7.70 11.75 -8.33
C THR A 253 -6.39 12.49 -8.57
N ALA A 254 -5.29 12.03 -7.99
CA ALA A 254 -3.98 12.63 -8.16
C ALA A 254 -3.50 12.55 -9.62
N LEU A 255 -3.59 11.37 -10.24
CA LEU A 255 -3.17 11.19 -11.64
C LEU A 255 -4.02 12.00 -12.61
N ALA A 256 -5.34 12.14 -12.37
CA ALA A 256 -6.21 13.00 -13.17
C ALA A 256 -5.82 14.47 -13.05
N GLU A 257 -5.48 14.94 -11.86
CA GLU A 257 -5.01 16.32 -11.65
C GLU A 257 -3.65 16.57 -12.32
N PHE A 258 -2.70 15.65 -12.23
CA PHE A 258 -1.40 15.76 -12.93
C PHE A 258 -1.53 15.72 -14.45
N ALA A 259 -2.50 14.98 -14.97
CA ALA A 259 -2.81 14.92 -16.40
C ALA A 259 -3.63 16.13 -16.90
N ARG A 260 -4.14 16.95 -15.97
CA ARG A 260 -4.94 18.12 -16.31
C ARG A 260 -4.04 19.21 -16.86
N GLY A 261 -4.37 19.67 -18.05
CA GLY A 261 -3.75 20.83 -18.66
C GLY A 261 -4.36 22.14 -18.15
N CYS A 262 -4.91 22.93 -19.04
CA CYS A 262 -5.55 24.20 -18.72
C CYS A 262 -6.63 24.07 -17.63
N THR A 263 -6.62 24.98 -16.66
CA THR A 263 -7.63 25.11 -15.58
C THR A 263 -8.49 26.39 -15.72
N CYS A 264 -8.38 27.10 -16.84
CA CYS A 264 -9.23 28.24 -17.14
C CYS A 264 -10.71 27.80 -17.32
N PRO A 265 -11.67 28.67 -17.03
CA PRO A 265 -13.06 28.41 -17.36
C PRO A 265 -13.23 28.03 -18.85
N PRO A 266 -14.16 27.13 -19.19
CA PRO A 266 -14.35 26.66 -20.58
C PRO A 266 -14.70 27.76 -21.59
N ASP A 267 -15.31 28.83 -21.12
CA ASP A 267 -15.73 30.02 -21.91
C ASP A 267 -14.63 31.08 -22.07
N PHE A 268 -13.42 30.83 -21.50
CA PHE A 268 -12.33 31.77 -21.63
C PHE A 268 -11.72 31.71 -23.04
N PRO A 269 -11.64 32.84 -23.77
CA PRO A 269 -11.24 32.84 -25.18
C PRO A 269 -9.76 32.42 -25.40
N VAL A 270 -8.91 32.64 -24.40
CA VAL A 270 -7.48 32.29 -24.46
C VAL A 270 -7.03 31.75 -23.10
N CYS A 271 -6.23 30.70 -23.12
CA CYS A 271 -5.65 30.15 -21.88
C CYS A 271 -4.65 31.15 -21.25
N VAL A 272 -4.92 31.55 -20.02
CA VAL A 272 -4.07 32.48 -19.24
C VAL A 272 -3.39 31.79 -18.03
N CYS A 273 -3.74 30.54 -17.73
CA CYS A 273 -3.17 29.85 -16.57
C CYS A 273 -1.76 29.27 -16.81
N GLY A 274 -1.35 29.13 -18.06
CA GLY A 274 -0.03 28.54 -18.42
C GLY A 274 0.21 27.11 -17.98
N LYS A 275 -0.82 26.45 -17.41
CA LYS A 275 -0.68 25.09 -16.87
C LYS A 275 -0.59 24.07 -18.01
N THR A 276 0.44 23.24 -17.94
CA THR A 276 0.66 22.09 -18.84
C THR A 276 0.51 20.78 -18.08
N PRO A 277 0.04 19.69 -18.72
CA PRO A 277 0.00 18.38 -18.09
C PRO A 277 1.39 17.92 -17.65
N LEU A 278 1.52 17.44 -16.43
CA LEU A 278 2.76 16.86 -15.91
C LEU A 278 2.93 15.41 -16.37
N VAL A 279 1.80 14.72 -16.57
CA VAL A 279 1.79 13.30 -16.98
C VAL A 279 0.77 13.06 -18.09
N ARG A 280 0.94 11.93 -18.77
CA ARG A 280 -0.06 11.33 -19.64
C ARG A 280 -0.51 10.00 -19.05
N LEU A 281 -1.80 9.80 -18.91
CA LEU A 281 -2.36 8.51 -18.50
C LEU A 281 -2.12 7.47 -19.60
N VAL A 282 -1.47 6.36 -19.24
CA VAL A 282 -1.13 5.27 -20.17
C VAL A 282 -2.35 4.42 -20.45
N ASN A 283 -3.11 4.10 -19.41
CA ASN A 283 -4.36 3.35 -19.49
C ASN A 283 -5.54 4.18 -19.00
N ARG A 284 -6.69 4.09 -19.70
CA ARG A 284 -7.91 4.82 -19.32
C ARG A 284 -8.67 4.15 -18.17
N LYS A 285 -8.52 2.84 -18.01
CA LYS A 285 -9.15 2.03 -16.96
C LYS A 285 -8.07 1.25 -16.23
N PRO A 286 -8.25 0.95 -14.94
CA PRO A 286 -7.35 0.05 -14.22
C PRO A 286 -7.24 -1.30 -14.95
N ILE A 287 -6.05 -1.86 -14.91
CA ILE A 287 -5.84 -3.25 -15.31
C ILE A 287 -6.22 -4.10 -14.10
N THR A 288 -7.09 -5.08 -14.30
CA THR A 288 -7.53 -6.00 -13.26
C THR A 288 -6.98 -7.40 -13.55
N ALA A 289 -6.73 -8.17 -12.48
CA ALA A 289 -6.39 -9.57 -12.64
C ALA A 289 -7.50 -10.28 -13.47
N GLY A 290 -7.11 -10.99 -14.52
CA GLY A 290 -8.03 -11.82 -15.25
C GLY A 290 -8.66 -12.86 -14.32
N ALA A 291 -9.93 -13.22 -14.56
CA ALA A 291 -10.49 -14.40 -13.94
C ALA A 291 -9.70 -15.62 -14.47
N GLY A 292 -8.76 -16.10 -13.64
CA GLY A 292 -8.05 -17.35 -13.88
C GLY A 292 -8.88 -18.54 -13.45
#